data_19f9ab02e1c8044113ab54d98f64b72d
#
_entry.id   19f9ab02e1c8044113ab54d98f64b72d
#
_cell.length_a   1.000
_cell.length_b   1.000
_cell.length_c   1.000
_cell.angle_alpha   90.00
_cell.angle_beta   90.00
_cell.angle_gamma   90.00
#
_symmetry.space_group_name_H-M   'P 1'
#
loop_
_entity.id
_entity.type
_entity.pdbx_description
1 polymer ?
#
loop_
_entity_poly.entity_id
_entity_poly.type
_entity_poly.pdbx_seq_one_letter_code
_entity_poly.pdbx_strand_id
1 'polypeptide(L)'
;MYWHDVVAGPKTTAVVVAKAPTTSKSNNYFGGVVMIDDALTEGPELSSRLIGRAQGFYASAGIHEAATLVNMNFAFMVGKYNGSTLSIMGRDKTLSPEVREMPIVGGSGLFRFARGYVQLRTHHMNLTSGDTTIEYNIYVFHY
;
A
#
# COMPACT_ATOMS: atom_id res chain seq x y z
N MET A 1 9.03 6.68 -4.68
CA MET A 1 7.84 7.40 -4.22
C MET A 1 7.40 6.89 -2.86
N TYR A 2 6.52 7.63 -2.22
CA TYR A 2 6.13 7.33 -0.84
C TYR A 2 4.62 7.17 -0.75
N TRP A 3 4.22 6.10 -0.10
CA TRP A 3 2.84 5.72 0.17
C TRP A 3 2.50 6.10 1.61
N HIS A 4 1.37 6.75 1.81
CA HIS A 4 0.97 7.30 3.11
C HIS A 4 -0.37 6.73 3.54
N ASP A 5 -0.34 5.89 4.56
CA ASP A 5 -1.54 5.31 5.17
C ASP A 5 -1.89 6.11 6.43
N VAL A 6 -2.98 6.85 6.37
CA VAL A 6 -3.43 7.70 7.48
C VAL A 6 -4.65 7.04 8.12
N VAL A 7 -4.43 6.44 9.28
CA VAL A 7 -5.44 5.63 9.98
C VAL A 7 -6.10 6.35 11.16
N ALA A 8 -5.54 7.48 11.58
CA ALA A 8 -6.04 8.24 12.71
C ALA A 8 -6.21 9.72 12.37
N GLY A 9 -7.04 10.40 13.18
CA GLY A 9 -7.33 11.83 13.02
C GLY A 9 -8.52 12.10 12.09
N PRO A 10 -8.77 13.39 11.74
CA PRO A 10 -9.97 13.78 11.02
C PRO A 10 -9.91 13.52 9.50
N LYS A 11 -8.73 13.25 8.95
CA LYS A 11 -8.51 13.06 7.51
C LYS A 11 -7.91 11.70 7.20
N THR A 12 -8.56 10.65 7.68
CA THR A 12 -8.12 9.27 7.43
C THR A 12 -8.29 8.88 5.96
N THR A 13 -7.35 8.06 5.47
CA THR A 13 -7.37 7.50 4.11
C THR A 13 -7.61 6.00 4.12
N ALA A 14 -7.81 5.43 5.30
CA ALA A 14 -8.04 4.01 5.52
C ALA A 14 -9.23 3.79 6.44
N VAL A 15 -10.00 2.75 6.16
CA VAL A 15 -11.16 2.39 6.99
C VAL A 15 -11.30 0.87 7.07
N VAL A 16 -11.53 0.38 8.28
CA VAL A 16 -11.80 -1.04 8.51
C VAL A 16 -13.18 -1.36 7.96
N VAL A 17 -13.27 -2.31 7.02
CA VAL A 17 -14.52 -2.69 6.36
C VAL A 17 -15.02 -4.07 6.77
N ALA A 18 -14.14 -4.90 7.32
CA ALA A 18 -14.51 -6.23 7.82
C ALA A 18 -13.60 -6.66 8.96
N LYS A 19 -14.18 -7.43 9.89
CA LYS A 19 -13.49 -8.07 11.01
C LYS A 19 -14.14 -9.43 11.29
N ALA A 20 -13.32 -10.41 11.70
CA ALA A 20 -13.82 -11.61 12.36
C ALA A 20 -14.14 -11.30 13.83
N PRO A 21 -14.99 -12.09 14.51
CA PRO A 21 -15.24 -11.91 15.93
C PRO A 21 -13.98 -11.98 16.80
N THR A 22 -12.95 -12.67 16.33
CA THR A 22 -11.68 -12.87 17.03
C THR A 22 -10.59 -11.86 16.66
N THR A 23 -10.84 -10.97 15.69
CA THR A 23 -9.83 -10.06 15.17
C THR A 23 -9.22 -9.16 16.25
N SER A 24 -10.04 -8.57 17.11
CA SER A 24 -9.57 -7.67 18.16
C SER A 24 -8.72 -8.36 19.23
N LYS A 25 -8.81 -9.68 19.33
CA LYS A 25 -8.02 -10.50 20.28
C LYS A 25 -6.74 -11.06 19.65
N SER A 26 -6.59 -10.91 18.34
CA SER A 26 -5.40 -11.36 17.62
C SER A 26 -4.27 -10.34 17.74
N ASN A 27 -3.06 -10.81 18.07
CA ASN A 27 -1.87 -9.96 18.09
C ASN A 27 -1.50 -9.42 16.69
N ASN A 28 -1.95 -10.10 15.65
CA ASN A 28 -1.66 -9.76 14.26
C ASN A 28 -2.89 -9.20 13.52
N TYR A 29 -3.95 -8.87 14.24
CA TYR A 29 -5.20 -8.37 13.67
C TYR A 29 -5.81 -9.30 12.62
N PHE A 30 -5.57 -10.59 12.72
CA PHE A 30 -6.02 -11.60 11.75
C PHE A 30 -7.52 -11.52 11.49
N GLY A 31 -7.90 -11.46 10.20
CA GLY A 31 -9.29 -11.35 9.77
C GLY A 31 -9.76 -9.92 9.55
N GLY A 32 -8.93 -8.91 9.83
CA GLY A 32 -9.26 -7.52 9.55
C GLY A 32 -8.98 -7.14 8.10
N VAL A 33 -9.91 -6.43 7.48
CA VAL A 33 -9.77 -5.91 6.10
C VAL A 33 -9.93 -4.40 6.14
N VAL A 34 -8.97 -3.70 5.54
CA VAL A 34 -8.88 -2.24 5.54
C VAL A 34 -8.90 -1.74 4.11
N MET A 35 -9.89 -0.92 3.78
CA MET A 35 -9.99 -0.25 2.49
C MET A 35 -9.16 1.03 2.53
N ILE A 36 -8.42 1.30 1.47
CA ILE A 36 -7.52 2.45 1.39
C ILE A 36 -7.74 3.27 0.12
N ASP A 37 -7.51 4.57 0.28
CA ASP A 37 -7.30 5.52 -0.82
C ASP A 37 -6.16 6.44 -0.38
N ASP A 38 -4.93 5.94 -0.50
CA ASP A 38 -3.74 6.54 0.07
C ASP A 38 -3.00 7.42 -0.91
N ALA A 39 -2.45 8.52 -0.43
CA ALA A 39 -1.64 9.41 -1.25
C ALA A 39 -0.31 8.75 -1.63
N LEU A 40 0.09 8.93 -2.88
CA LEU A 40 1.43 8.64 -3.38
C LEU A 40 2.12 9.96 -3.65
N THR A 41 3.25 10.21 -2.98
CA THR A 41 3.99 11.46 -3.08
C THR A 41 5.42 11.24 -3.59
N GLU A 42 6.00 12.31 -4.12
CA GLU A 42 7.36 12.28 -4.64
C GLU A 42 8.39 12.14 -3.53
N GLY A 43 8.24 12.92 -2.47
CA GLY A 43 9.11 12.89 -1.30
C GLY A 43 8.45 12.26 -0.07
N PRO A 44 9.21 12.07 1.03
CA PRO A 44 8.72 11.35 2.20
C PRO A 44 7.68 12.11 3.01
N GLU A 45 7.57 13.42 2.86
CA GLU A 45 6.59 14.23 3.58
C GLU A 45 5.21 14.11 2.92
N LEU A 46 4.16 14.03 3.74
CA LEU A 46 2.78 14.01 3.23
C LEU A 46 2.44 15.27 2.42
N SER A 47 3.08 16.39 2.75
CA SER A 47 2.95 17.66 2.01
C SER A 47 3.75 17.72 0.71
N SER A 48 4.56 16.71 0.42
CA SER A 48 5.31 16.61 -0.82
C SER A 48 4.37 16.50 -2.03
N ARG A 49 4.91 16.69 -3.23
CA ARG A 49 4.12 16.68 -4.47
C ARG A 49 3.35 15.37 -4.61
N LEU A 50 2.02 15.49 -4.74
CA LEU A 50 1.15 14.34 -5.02
C LEU A 50 1.37 13.87 -6.46
N ILE A 51 1.66 12.59 -6.64
CA ILE A 51 1.89 11.99 -7.96
C ILE A 51 0.85 10.95 -8.32
N GLY A 52 0.08 10.48 -7.37
CA GLY A 52 -0.97 9.50 -7.61
C GLY A 52 -1.67 9.09 -6.33
N ARG A 53 -2.49 8.06 -6.47
CA ARG A 53 -3.20 7.46 -5.34
C ARG A 53 -3.06 5.95 -5.39
N ALA A 54 -2.96 5.35 -4.20
CA ALA A 54 -3.02 3.90 -4.03
C ALA A 54 -4.42 3.54 -3.54
N GLN A 55 -5.18 2.86 -4.37
CA GLN A 55 -6.58 2.52 -4.09
C GLN A 55 -6.75 1.02 -4.07
N GLY A 56 -7.31 0.49 -3.00
CA GLY A 56 -7.53 -0.94 -2.83
C GLY A 56 -7.75 -1.31 -1.38
N PHE A 57 -7.20 -2.43 -0.97
CA PHE A 57 -7.32 -2.88 0.42
C PHE A 57 -6.09 -3.67 0.85
N TYR A 58 -5.90 -3.78 2.15
CA TYR A 58 -5.04 -4.79 2.74
C TYR A 58 -5.80 -5.58 3.80
N ALA A 59 -5.49 -6.88 3.88
CA ALA A 59 -6.12 -7.79 4.81
C ALA A 59 -5.06 -8.48 5.67
N SER A 60 -5.28 -8.49 6.97
CA SER A 60 -4.39 -9.19 7.90
C SER A 60 -4.63 -10.69 7.78
N ALA A 61 -3.70 -11.39 7.17
CA ALA A 61 -3.82 -12.78 6.76
C ALA A 61 -2.90 -13.74 7.54
N GLY A 62 -2.11 -13.22 8.48
CA GLY A 62 -1.23 -14.03 9.31
C GLY A 62 -1.83 -14.32 10.68
N ILE A 63 -1.90 -15.60 11.04
CA ILE A 63 -2.32 -16.01 12.39
C ILE A 63 -1.13 -15.87 13.35
N HIS A 64 0.04 -16.33 12.93
CA HIS A 64 1.22 -16.40 13.78
C HIS A 64 2.26 -15.32 13.51
N GLU A 65 2.03 -14.50 12.51
CA GLU A 65 2.93 -13.41 12.14
C GLU A 65 2.15 -12.24 11.54
N ALA A 66 2.74 -11.04 11.56
CA ALA A 66 2.18 -9.87 10.92
C ALA A 66 2.42 -9.95 9.41
N ALA A 67 1.50 -10.57 8.70
CA ALA A 67 1.51 -10.68 7.25
C ALA A 67 0.17 -10.22 6.69
N THR A 68 0.21 -9.37 5.67
CA THR A 68 -0.98 -8.86 5.00
C THR A 68 -1.03 -9.34 3.55
N LEU A 69 -2.25 -9.55 3.06
CA LEU A 69 -2.52 -9.55 1.63
C LEU A 69 -2.80 -8.11 1.24
N VAL A 70 -2.00 -7.58 0.32
CA VAL A 70 -2.20 -6.24 -0.25
C VAL A 70 -2.75 -6.41 -1.66
N ASN A 71 -3.82 -5.71 -1.98
CA ASN A 71 -4.39 -5.64 -3.32
C ASN A 71 -4.77 -4.19 -3.59
N MET A 72 -4.00 -3.54 -4.45
CA MET A 72 -4.20 -2.11 -4.74
C MET A 72 -3.76 -1.75 -6.15
N ASN A 73 -4.27 -0.62 -6.61
CA ASN A 73 -3.83 0.01 -7.85
C ASN A 73 -3.10 1.31 -7.52
N PHE A 74 -1.96 1.52 -8.16
CA PHE A 74 -1.35 2.84 -8.23
C PHE A 74 -1.94 3.57 -9.43
N ALA A 75 -2.74 4.60 -9.17
CA ALA A 75 -3.34 5.43 -10.20
C ALA A 75 -2.51 6.71 -10.32
N PHE A 76 -1.78 6.85 -11.42
CA PHE A 76 -0.89 7.99 -11.63
C PHE A 76 -1.66 9.22 -12.12
N MET A 77 -1.33 10.38 -11.59
CA MET A 77 -2.07 11.63 -11.80
C MET A 77 -1.23 12.71 -12.46
N VAL A 78 0.06 12.49 -12.67
CA VAL A 78 0.99 13.49 -13.18
C VAL A 78 1.94 12.93 -14.22
N GLY A 79 2.45 13.81 -15.08
CA GLY A 79 3.50 13.50 -16.04
C GLY A 79 3.04 12.56 -17.14
N LYS A 80 4.00 11.84 -17.71
CA LYS A 80 3.81 10.91 -18.82
C LYS A 80 2.79 9.82 -18.54
N TYR A 81 2.73 9.36 -17.30
CA TYR A 81 1.88 8.23 -16.90
C TYR A 81 0.52 8.65 -16.33
N ASN A 82 0.17 9.93 -16.41
CA ASN A 82 -1.14 10.42 -15.97
C ASN A 82 -2.25 9.62 -16.66
N GLY A 83 -3.18 9.10 -15.86
CA GLY A 83 -4.29 8.27 -16.35
C GLY A 83 -3.97 6.79 -16.50
N SER A 84 -2.72 6.38 -16.27
CA SER A 84 -2.31 4.97 -16.29
C SER A 84 -2.29 4.40 -14.88
N THR A 85 -2.44 3.07 -14.77
CA THR A 85 -2.43 2.39 -13.48
C THR A 85 -1.49 1.19 -13.48
N LEU A 86 -0.97 0.87 -12.29
CA LEU A 86 -0.30 -0.40 -12.01
C LEU A 86 -1.09 -1.14 -10.95
N SER A 87 -1.33 -2.43 -11.17
CA SER A 87 -2.00 -3.30 -10.22
C SER A 87 -0.96 -4.12 -9.45
N ILE A 88 -1.03 -4.02 -8.12
CA ILE A 88 -0.11 -4.70 -7.22
C ILE A 88 -0.94 -5.60 -6.32
N MET A 89 -0.57 -6.87 -6.26
CA MET A 89 -1.20 -7.82 -5.36
C MET A 89 -0.14 -8.77 -4.83
N GLY A 90 0.00 -8.84 -3.51
CA GLY A 90 1.00 -9.71 -2.93
C GLY A 90 0.96 -9.75 -1.42
N ARG A 91 1.90 -10.51 -0.89
CA ARG A 91 2.11 -10.68 0.53
C ARG A 91 3.09 -9.63 1.04
N ASP A 92 2.73 -8.94 2.10
CA ASP A 92 3.62 -8.01 2.78
C ASP A 92 3.81 -8.42 4.25
N LYS A 93 5.04 -8.66 4.65
CA LYS A 93 5.43 -8.85 6.06
C LYS A 93 5.68 -7.49 6.67
N THR A 94 4.63 -6.83 7.09
CA THR A 94 4.59 -5.39 7.43
C THR A 94 5.59 -4.95 8.50
N LEU A 95 5.96 -5.84 9.41
CA LEU A 95 6.90 -5.51 10.50
C LEU A 95 8.34 -5.93 10.21
N SER A 96 8.61 -6.48 9.03
CA SER A 96 9.99 -6.84 8.67
C SER A 96 10.85 -5.59 8.50
N PRO A 97 12.05 -5.55 9.09
CA PRO A 97 12.97 -4.43 8.89
C PRO A 97 13.69 -4.48 7.53
N GLU A 98 13.59 -5.61 6.84
CA GLU A 98 14.22 -5.80 5.53
C GLU A 98 13.37 -5.18 4.42
N VAL A 99 13.98 -5.03 3.24
CA VAL A 99 13.25 -4.66 2.02
C VAL A 99 12.28 -5.79 1.67
N ARG A 100 11.03 -5.45 1.43
CA ARG A 100 9.96 -6.36 1.06
C ARG A 100 9.65 -6.21 -0.42
N GLU A 101 9.03 -7.22 -1.00
CA GLU A 101 8.73 -7.24 -2.42
C GLU A 101 7.31 -7.73 -2.67
N MET A 102 6.63 -7.10 -3.63
CA MET A 102 5.34 -7.59 -4.14
C MET A 102 5.34 -7.53 -5.67
N PRO A 103 4.66 -8.48 -6.35
CA PRO A 103 4.58 -8.47 -7.80
C PRO A 103 3.66 -7.38 -8.32
N ILE A 104 3.99 -6.86 -9.51
CA ILE A 104 3.05 -6.11 -10.36
C ILE A 104 2.33 -7.16 -11.20
N VAL A 105 1.01 -7.25 -11.05
CA VAL A 105 0.20 -8.28 -11.72
C VAL A 105 -0.42 -7.79 -13.01
N GLY A 106 -0.30 -6.50 -13.31
CA GLY A 106 -0.81 -5.89 -14.52
C GLY A 106 -0.86 -4.39 -14.44
N GLY A 107 -1.52 -3.79 -15.40
CA GLY A 107 -1.69 -2.35 -15.47
C GLY A 107 -2.64 -1.94 -16.58
N SER A 108 -2.89 -0.65 -16.68
CA SER A 108 -3.75 -0.06 -17.71
C SER A 108 -3.11 1.18 -18.31
N GLY A 109 -3.67 1.66 -19.41
CA GLY A 109 -3.11 2.80 -20.12
C GLY A 109 -1.74 2.45 -20.70
N LEU A 110 -0.73 3.25 -20.40
CA LEU A 110 0.65 2.99 -20.85
C LEU A 110 1.25 1.74 -20.21
N PHE A 111 0.65 1.24 -19.14
CA PHE A 111 1.08 0.02 -18.45
C PHE A 111 0.29 -1.23 -18.86
N ARG A 112 -0.45 -1.19 -19.93
CA ARG A 112 -1.09 -2.40 -20.49
C ARG A 112 -0.02 -3.46 -20.77
N PHE A 113 -0.29 -4.71 -20.34
CA PHE A 113 0.67 -5.83 -20.39
C PHE A 113 1.91 -5.65 -19.51
N ALA A 114 1.89 -4.70 -18.58
CA ALA A 114 3.00 -4.51 -17.66
C ALA A 114 3.21 -5.72 -16.77
N ARG A 115 4.47 -5.95 -16.42
CA ARG A 115 4.88 -6.91 -15.41
C ARG A 115 6.11 -6.39 -14.70
N GLY A 116 6.34 -6.88 -13.52
CA GLY A 116 7.49 -6.47 -12.72
C GLY A 116 7.21 -6.66 -11.24
N TYR A 117 7.83 -5.83 -10.45
CA TYR A 117 7.72 -5.90 -9.00
C TYR A 117 7.92 -4.53 -8.38
N VAL A 118 7.49 -4.40 -7.14
CA VAL A 118 7.80 -3.26 -6.28
C VAL A 118 8.61 -3.74 -5.10
N GLN A 119 9.60 -2.95 -4.71
CA GLN A 119 10.30 -3.12 -3.43
C GLN A 119 9.83 -2.04 -2.49
N LEU A 120 9.54 -2.41 -1.27
CA LEU A 120 9.01 -1.50 -0.27
C LEU A 120 9.80 -1.59 1.03
N ARG A 121 9.96 -0.43 1.66
CA ARG A 121 10.63 -0.28 2.95
C ARG A 121 9.85 0.72 3.78
N THR A 122 9.52 0.37 5.01
CA THR A 122 8.88 1.30 5.92
C THR A 122 9.82 2.45 6.23
N HIS A 123 9.42 3.65 5.86
CA HIS A 123 10.17 4.88 6.12
C HIS A 123 9.90 5.36 7.55
N HIS A 124 8.63 5.40 7.94
CA HIS A 124 8.21 5.84 9.27
C HIS A 124 6.88 5.20 9.64
N MET A 125 6.77 4.78 10.89
CA MET A 125 5.52 4.32 11.48
C MET A 125 5.34 5.05 12.81
N ASN A 126 4.21 5.74 12.96
CA ASN A 126 3.83 6.36 14.22
C ASN A 126 3.17 5.29 15.09
N LEU A 127 3.85 4.88 16.16
CA LEU A 127 3.36 3.80 17.04
C LEU A 127 2.13 4.20 17.85
N THR A 128 1.89 5.51 18.00
CA THR A 128 0.72 6.02 18.73
C THR A 128 -0.53 6.03 17.84
N SER A 129 -0.42 6.57 16.63
CA SER A 129 -1.55 6.72 15.71
C SER A 129 -1.74 5.51 14.79
N GLY A 130 -0.65 4.82 14.45
CA GLY A 130 -0.62 3.78 13.44
C GLY A 130 -0.36 4.29 12.03
N ASP A 131 -0.29 5.61 11.83
CA ASP A 131 0.01 6.19 10.52
C ASP A 131 1.37 5.73 10.02
N THR A 132 1.45 5.34 8.76
CA THR A 132 2.64 4.72 8.20
C THR A 132 2.99 5.35 6.86
N THR A 133 4.29 5.60 6.67
CA THR A 133 4.86 6.01 5.38
C THR A 133 5.80 4.94 4.90
N ILE A 134 5.57 4.47 3.67
CA ILE A 134 6.40 3.42 3.05
C ILE A 134 6.99 3.95 1.76
N GLU A 135 8.31 3.76 1.60
CA GLU A 135 9.00 4.01 0.35
C GLU A 135 8.77 2.83 -0.60
N TYR A 136 8.28 3.13 -1.79
CA TYR A 136 8.10 2.17 -2.88
C TYR A 136 9.05 2.48 -4.03
N ASN A 137 9.79 1.47 -4.46
CA ASN A 137 10.56 1.51 -5.70
C ASN A 137 9.92 0.54 -6.69
N ILE A 138 9.59 1.05 -7.87
CA ILE A 138 8.85 0.32 -8.89
C ILE A 138 9.82 -0.10 -10.00
N TYR A 139 9.83 -1.39 -10.29
CA TYR A 139 10.58 -1.99 -11.38
C TYR A 139 9.58 -2.62 -12.34
N VAL A 140 9.28 -1.91 -13.41
CA VAL A 140 8.22 -2.29 -14.33
C VAL A 140 8.75 -2.44 -15.76
N PHE A 141 8.39 -3.55 -16.39
CA PHE A 141 8.62 -3.80 -17.80
C PHE A 141 7.29 -3.63 -18.53
N HIS A 142 7.27 -2.76 -19.51
CA HIS A 142 6.07 -2.48 -20.33
C HIS A 142 6.45 -2.09 -21.76
N TYR A 143 5.50 -2.16 -22.62
CA TYR A 143 5.68 -1.76 -24.03
C TYR A 143 5.63 -0.26 -24.22
#